data_89927ea3d9137d5150b8edf7c2e90fff
#
_entry.id   89927ea3d9137d5150b8edf7c2e90fff
#
_cell.length_a   1.000
_cell.length_b   1.000
_cell.length_c   1.000
_cell.angle_alpha   90.00
_cell.angle_beta   90.00
_cell.angle_gamma   90.00
#
_symmetry.space_group_name_H-M   'P 1'
#
loop_
_entity.id
_entity.type
_entity.pdbx_description
1 polymer ?
#
loop_
_entity_poly.entity_id
_entity_poly.type
_entity_poly.pdbx_seq_one_letter_code
_entity_poly.pdbx_strand_id
1 'polypeptide(L)'
;MYVPSGENDNIIVQKLEKNKKAFGIFGYSFLVENEDKVQGAKVNGIDPTPENISSGKYPISRSLFFYIKNSHSKEVPAMEKYVTMFMSENMIGKEGILGEIGLIALPEEERTAIRTSVTSRKQLTLNDLSKK
;
A
#
# COMPACT_ATOMS: atom_id res chain seq x y z
N MET A 1 6.02 -19.68 -18.02
CA MET A 1 6.01 -20.58 -16.84
C MET A 1 5.96 -19.71 -15.59
N TYR A 2 5.03 -19.96 -14.67
CA TYR A 2 4.96 -19.28 -13.37
C TYR A 2 6.05 -19.83 -12.43
N VAL A 3 6.81 -18.94 -11.79
CA VAL A 3 7.85 -19.30 -10.84
C VAL A 3 7.54 -18.61 -9.50
N PRO A 4 7.07 -19.34 -8.49
CA PRO A 4 6.84 -18.75 -7.17
C PRO A 4 8.18 -18.29 -6.58
N SER A 5 8.21 -17.07 -6.06
CA SER A 5 9.40 -16.46 -5.45
C SER A 5 9.23 -16.19 -3.96
N GLY A 6 8.12 -16.65 -3.37
CA GLY A 6 7.75 -16.35 -1.99
C GLY A 6 7.42 -14.86 -1.83
N GLU A 7 7.60 -14.36 -0.62
CA GLU A 7 7.36 -12.95 -0.26
C GLU A 7 8.64 -12.09 -0.33
N ASN A 8 9.68 -12.56 -1.02
CA ASN A 8 10.96 -11.85 -1.10
C ASN A 8 11.09 -11.12 -2.44
N ASP A 9 10.73 -9.84 -2.47
CA ASP A 9 10.74 -9.00 -3.66
C ASP A 9 12.14 -8.82 -4.24
N ASN A 10 13.20 -8.86 -3.44
CA ASN A 10 14.59 -8.83 -3.92
C ASN A 10 14.92 -10.01 -4.85
N ILE A 11 14.39 -11.20 -4.53
CA ILE A 11 14.59 -12.39 -5.38
C ILE A 11 13.87 -12.21 -6.72
N ILE A 12 12.70 -11.55 -6.72
CA ILE A 12 11.96 -11.26 -7.95
C ILE A 12 12.78 -10.32 -8.83
N VAL A 13 13.28 -9.22 -8.28
CA VAL A 13 14.12 -8.24 -9.01
C VAL A 13 15.35 -8.93 -9.62
N GLN A 14 16.09 -9.73 -8.84
CA GLN A 14 17.25 -10.46 -9.34
C GLN A 14 16.94 -11.43 -10.49
N LYS A 15 15.75 -12.07 -10.44
CA LYS A 15 15.32 -12.96 -11.53
C LYS A 15 14.96 -12.18 -12.79
N LEU A 16 14.35 -11.00 -12.66
CA LEU A 16 14.01 -10.13 -13.78
C LEU A 16 15.27 -9.57 -14.44
N GLU A 17 16.25 -9.15 -13.66
CA GLU A 17 17.55 -8.68 -14.17
C GLU A 17 18.23 -9.73 -15.08
N LYS A 18 18.14 -10.99 -14.69
CA LYS A 18 18.71 -12.13 -15.46
C LYS A 18 17.84 -12.57 -16.63
N ASN A 19 16.58 -12.22 -16.70
CA ASN A 19 15.66 -12.66 -17.74
C ASN A 19 14.79 -11.50 -18.25
N LYS A 20 15.28 -10.81 -19.28
CA LYS A 20 14.62 -9.66 -19.93
C LYS A 20 13.25 -9.97 -20.57
N LYS A 21 12.86 -11.24 -20.66
CA LYS A 21 11.55 -11.70 -21.21
C LYS A 21 10.57 -12.09 -20.11
N ALA A 22 10.91 -11.90 -18.84
CA ALA A 22 10.06 -12.21 -17.71
C ALA A 22 9.29 -10.98 -17.20
N PHE A 23 8.16 -11.23 -16.55
CA PHE A 23 7.41 -10.26 -15.76
C PHE A 23 7.45 -10.68 -14.29
N GLY A 24 7.44 -9.71 -13.40
CA GLY A 24 7.34 -9.91 -11.95
C GLY A 24 6.26 -9.04 -11.35
N ILE A 25 5.69 -9.47 -10.24
CA ILE A 25 4.74 -8.71 -9.43
C ILE A 25 5.35 -8.55 -8.05
N PHE A 26 5.55 -7.33 -7.61
CA PHE A 26 6.18 -6.98 -6.33
C PHE A 26 5.80 -5.55 -5.92
N GLY A 27 6.19 -5.14 -4.71
CA GLY A 27 5.85 -3.83 -4.17
C GLY A 27 6.44 -2.67 -4.98
N TYR A 28 5.69 -1.56 -5.09
CA TYR A 28 6.11 -0.37 -5.85
C TYR A 28 7.44 0.22 -5.37
N SER A 29 7.72 0.18 -4.06
CA SER A 29 8.99 0.64 -3.50
C SER A 29 10.20 -0.06 -4.13
N PHE A 30 10.11 -1.37 -4.35
CA PHE A 30 11.16 -2.13 -5.01
C PHE A 30 11.35 -1.77 -6.48
N LEU A 31 10.29 -1.32 -7.17
CA LEU A 31 10.43 -0.77 -8.52
C LEU A 31 11.26 0.51 -8.49
N VAL A 32 10.91 1.46 -7.61
CA VAL A 32 11.61 2.75 -7.47
C VAL A 32 13.08 2.56 -7.08
N GLU A 33 13.36 1.66 -6.12
CA GLU A 33 14.71 1.37 -5.67
C GLU A 33 15.59 0.68 -6.72
N ASN A 34 15.00 0.11 -7.78
CA ASN A 34 15.69 -0.67 -8.80
C ASN A 34 15.35 -0.22 -10.23
N GLU A 35 15.04 1.05 -10.45
CA GLU A 35 14.72 1.63 -11.77
C GLU A 35 15.87 1.49 -12.78
N ASP A 36 17.10 1.32 -12.30
CA ASP A 36 18.28 1.04 -13.10
C ASP A 36 18.31 -0.39 -13.67
N LYS A 37 17.57 -1.33 -13.10
CA LYS A 37 17.55 -2.77 -13.45
C LYS A 37 16.24 -3.24 -14.07
N VAL A 38 15.12 -2.67 -13.61
CA VAL A 38 13.78 -3.10 -14.00
C VAL A 38 12.92 -1.90 -14.38
N GLN A 39 11.92 -2.12 -15.22
CA GLN A 39 11.00 -1.08 -15.67
C GLN A 39 9.57 -1.44 -15.30
N GLY A 40 8.79 -0.47 -14.84
CA GLY A 40 7.35 -0.62 -14.61
C GLY A 40 6.60 -0.90 -15.91
N ALA A 41 5.79 -1.94 -15.92
CA ALA A 41 4.99 -2.31 -17.10
C ALA A 41 3.69 -1.52 -17.13
N LYS A 42 3.31 -1.00 -18.30
CA LYS A 42 1.97 -0.44 -18.52
C LYS A 42 0.94 -1.56 -18.50
N VAL A 43 -0.17 -1.34 -17.81
CA VAL A 43 -1.33 -2.22 -17.86
C VAL A 43 -2.52 -1.45 -18.42
N ASN A 44 -3.12 -1.95 -19.48
CA ASN A 44 -4.17 -1.25 -20.25
C ASN A 44 -3.75 0.17 -20.70
N GLY A 45 -2.48 0.37 -21.01
CA GLY A 45 -1.92 1.66 -21.41
C GLY A 45 -1.64 2.63 -20.26
N ILE A 46 -1.86 2.24 -19.01
CA ILE A 46 -1.67 3.07 -17.81
C ILE A 46 -0.32 2.73 -17.16
N ASP A 47 0.47 3.76 -16.90
CA ASP A 47 1.75 3.61 -16.22
C ASP A 47 1.58 3.44 -14.69
N PRO A 48 2.47 2.70 -14.01
CA PRO A 48 2.47 2.57 -12.56
C PRO A 48 3.10 3.80 -11.88
N THR A 49 2.49 4.98 -12.09
CA THR A 49 2.91 6.18 -11.36
C THR A 49 2.23 6.25 -9.99
N PRO A 50 2.82 6.98 -9.00
CA PRO A 50 2.19 7.18 -7.70
C PRO A 50 0.74 7.68 -7.79
N GLU A 51 0.46 8.60 -8.71
CA GLU A 51 -0.88 9.16 -8.93
C GLU A 51 -1.86 8.11 -9.48
N ASN A 52 -1.42 7.29 -10.43
CA ASN A 52 -2.27 6.25 -11.02
C ASN A 52 -2.52 5.11 -10.02
N ILE A 53 -1.54 4.82 -9.16
CA ILE A 53 -1.65 3.80 -8.11
C ILE A 53 -2.57 4.30 -6.99
N SER A 54 -2.33 5.52 -6.44
CA SER A 54 -3.13 6.07 -5.35
C SER A 54 -4.58 6.32 -5.72
N SER A 55 -4.85 6.73 -6.97
CA SER A 55 -6.20 6.91 -7.49
C SER A 55 -6.90 5.62 -7.91
N GLY A 56 -6.22 4.47 -7.88
CA GLY A 56 -6.75 3.19 -8.35
C GLY A 56 -6.91 3.08 -9.86
N LYS A 57 -6.38 4.01 -10.65
CA LYS A 57 -6.39 3.95 -12.13
C LYS A 57 -5.49 2.83 -12.64
N TYR A 58 -4.35 2.57 -11.99
CA TYR A 58 -3.49 1.46 -12.35
C TYR A 58 -4.16 0.14 -11.95
N PRO A 59 -4.51 -0.76 -12.92
CA PRO A 59 -5.48 -1.83 -12.66
C PRO A 59 -5.06 -2.90 -11.66
N ILE A 60 -3.77 -3.02 -11.37
CA ILE A 60 -3.26 -4.00 -10.41
C ILE A 60 -2.83 -3.36 -9.08
N SER A 61 -3.16 -2.08 -8.87
CA SER A 61 -2.95 -1.42 -7.58
C SER A 61 -3.92 -1.97 -6.52
N ARG A 62 -3.47 -2.02 -5.29
CA ARG A 62 -4.28 -2.40 -4.14
C ARG A 62 -3.87 -1.62 -2.90
N SER A 63 -4.82 -1.34 -2.02
CA SER A 63 -4.54 -0.72 -0.73
C SER A 63 -4.02 -1.72 0.28
N LEU A 64 -3.19 -1.26 1.21
CA LEU A 64 -2.89 -1.94 2.45
C LEU A 64 -3.92 -1.55 3.50
N PHE A 65 -4.29 -2.50 4.36
CA PHE A 65 -5.29 -2.31 5.40
C PHE A 65 -4.65 -2.46 6.78
N PHE A 66 -4.95 -1.51 7.64
CA PHE A 66 -4.62 -1.58 9.07
C PHE A 66 -5.89 -1.94 9.86
N TYR A 67 -5.88 -3.08 10.51
CA TYR A 67 -7.04 -3.60 11.24
C TYR A 67 -6.91 -3.34 12.74
N ILE A 68 -7.97 -2.80 13.34
CA ILE A 68 -8.06 -2.52 14.78
C ILE A 68 -9.18 -3.36 15.36
N LYS A 69 -8.87 -4.16 16.38
CA LYS A 69 -9.88 -4.95 17.09
C LYS A 69 -10.48 -4.13 18.22
N ASN A 70 -11.65 -3.53 17.98
CA ASN A 70 -12.31 -2.62 18.91
C ASN A 70 -12.56 -3.22 20.32
N SER A 71 -12.81 -4.54 20.43
CA SER A 71 -13.01 -5.19 21.73
C SER A 71 -11.79 -5.13 22.64
N HIS A 72 -10.58 -4.96 22.06
CA HIS A 72 -9.32 -4.88 22.84
C HIS A 72 -9.01 -3.47 23.35
N SER A 73 -9.78 -2.45 22.99
CA SER A 73 -9.48 -1.06 23.39
C SER A 73 -9.46 -0.84 24.90
N LYS A 74 -10.24 -1.61 25.64
CA LYS A 74 -10.26 -1.58 27.12
C LYS A 74 -9.13 -2.39 27.75
N GLU A 75 -8.65 -3.41 27.07
CA GLU A 75 -7.62 -4.34 27.58
C GLU A 75 -6.21 -3.88 27.25
N VAL A 76 -6.05 -3.08 26.17
CA VAL A 76 -4.74 -2.58 25.71
C VAL A 76 -4.71 -1.06 25.77
N PRO A 77 -4.28 -0.46 26.91
CA PRO A 77 -4.36 1.00 27.12
C PRO A 77 -3.57 1.83 26.10
N ALA A 78 -2.50 1.26 25.53
CA ALA A 78 -1.67 1.95 24.54
C ALA A 78 -2.29 1.97 23.13
N MET A 79 -3.33 1.18 22.85
CA MET A 79 -3.89 1.01 21.51
C MET A 79 -4.40 2.34 20.93
N GLU A 80 -5.07 3.15 21.73
CA GLU A 80 -5.60 4.46 21.29
C GLU A 80 -4.48 5.40 20.85
N LYS A 81 -3.45 5.50 21.64
CA LYS A 81 -2.28 6.36 21.33
C LYS A 81 -1.57 5.88 20.09
N TYR A 82 -1.40 4.56 19.94
CA TYR A 82 -0.80 3.95 18.76
C TYR A 82 -1.61 4.25 17.50
N VAL A 83 -2.93 4.03 17.54
CA VAL A 83 -3.83 4.29 16.41
C VAL A 83 -3.80 5.78 16.03
N THR A 84 -3.88 6.68 17.00
CA THR A 84 -3.81 8.14 16.76
C THR A 84 -2.49 8.53 16.11
N MET A 85 -1.37 8.00 16.60
CA MET A 85 -0.05 8.22 16.01
C MET A 85 0.02 7.69 14.59
N PHE A 86 -0.40 6.43 14.39
CA PHE A 86 -0.35 5.76 13.08
C PHE A 86 -1.20 6.50 12.03
N MET A 87 -2.35 7.05 12.44
CA MET A 87 -3.25 7.82 11.55
C MET A 87 -2.84 9.29 11.37
N SER A 88 -1.74 9.74 11.98
CA SER A 88 -1.27 11.13 11.83
C SER A 88 -0.73 11.42 10.42
N GLU A 89 -0.69 12.71 10.03
CA GLU A 89 -0.04 13.12 8.77
C GLU A 89 1.44 12.77 8.72
N ASN A 90 2.12 12.80 9.88
CA ASN A 90 3.53 12.39 9.97
C ASN A 90 3.75 10.91 9.63
N MET A 91 2.73 10.07 9.74
CA MET A 91 2.82 8.65 9.38
C MET A 91 2.28 8.38 7.98
N ILE A 92 0.99 8.67 7.72
CA ILE A 92 0.28 8.30 6.49
C ILE A 92 0.15 9.43 5.48
N GLY A 93 0.67 10.61 5.78
CA GLY A 93 0.66 11.76 4.88
C GLY A 93 1.58 11.58 3.69
N LYS A 94 1.49 12.48 2.72
CA LYS A 94 2.31 12.45 1.50
C LYS A 94 3.81 12.51 1.81
N GLU A 95 4.19 13.33 2.80
CA GLU A 95 5.57 13.47 3.29
C GLU A 95 5.76 12.72 4.62
N GLY A 96 4.95 11.69 4.86
CA GLY A 96 4.98 10.91 6.09
C GLY A 96 5.99 9.77 6.04
N ILE A 97 6.35 9.25 7.22
CA ILE A 97 7.33 8.16 7.38
C ILE A 97 7.02 6.95 6.51
N LEU A 98 5.74 6.60 6.34
CA LEU A 98 5.36 5.47 5.47
C LEU A 98 5.65 5.76 3.99
N GLY A 99 5.59 7.03 3.57
CA GLY A 99 6.02 7.44 2.23
C GLY A 99 7.52 7.26 2.01
N GLU A 100 8.33 7.59 3.02
CA GLU A 100 9.79 7.43 2.98
C GLU A 100 10.22 5.97 2.82
N ILE A 101 9.43 5.03 3.36
CA ILE A 101 9.67 3.57 3.21
C ILE A 101 8.95 2.95 2.01
N GLY A 102 8.44 3.78 1.08
CA GLY A 102 7.93 3.35 -0.22
C GLY A 102 6.44 3.04 -0.29
N LEU A 103 5.64 3.42 0.71
CA LEU A 103 4.18 3.37 0.63
C LEU A 103 3.64 4.63 -0.06
N ILE A 104 2.72 4.45 -1.00
CA ILE A 104 2.08 5.57 -1.68
C ILE A 104 0.90 6.07 -0.83
N ALA A 105 0.96 7.34 -0.42
CA ALA A 105 -0.11 7.95 0.35
C ALA A 105 -1.41 8.02 -0.47
N LEU A 106 -2.54 7.71 0.16
CA LEU A 106 -3.87 7.93 -0.41
C LEU A 106 -4.14 9.43 -0.62
N PRO A 107 -5.08 9.81 -1.50
CA PRO A 107 -5.55 11.20 -1.62
C PRO A 107 -6.00 11.76 -0.26
N GLU A 108 -5.84 13.07 -0.06
CA GLU A 108 -6.12 13.73 1.23
C GLU A 108 -7.57 13.53 1.69
N GLU A 109 -8.51 13.59 0.77
CA GLU A 109 -9.94 13.36 1.08
C GLU A 109 -10.18 11.95 1.63
N GLU A 110 -9.55 10.94 1.02
CA GLU A 110 -9.65 9.55 1.49
C GLU A 110 -8.99 9.37 2.86
N ARG A 111 -7.80 9.96 3.08
CA ARG A 111 -7.13 9.93 4.39
C ARG A 111 -7.99 10.56 5.49
N THR A 112 -8.64 11.68 5.19
CA THR A 112 -9.54 12.37 6.11
C THR A 112 -10.78 11.51 6.42
N ALA A 113 -11.38 10.90 5.42
CA ALA A 113 -12.52 9.98 5.61
C ALA A 113 -12.15 8.77 6.46
N ILE A 114 -10.95 8.20 6.23
CA ILE A 114 -10.43 7.08 7.02
C ILE A 114 -10.21 7.50 8.47
N ARG A 115 -9.58 8.65 8.74
CA ARG A 115 -9.41 9.18 10.11
C ARG A 115 -10.74 9.33 10.83
N THR A 116 -11.73 9.89 10.15
CA THR A 116 -13.08 10.04 10.71
C THR A 116 -13.70 8.68 11.05
N SER A 117 -13.54 7.70 10.17
CA SER A 117 -14.04 6.33 10.39
C SER A 117 -13.35 5.65 11.57
N VAL A 118 -12.04 5.84 11.72
CA VAL A 118 -11.24 5.31 12.85
C VAL A 118 -11.66 5.98 14.17
N THR A 119 -11.78 7.30 14.19
CA THR A 119 -12.18 8.06 15.37
C THR A 119 -13.59 7.69 15.84
N SER A 120 -14.51 7.51 14.89
CA SER A 120 -15.88 7.08 15.19
C SER A 120 -16.04 5.58 15.47
N ARG A 121 -14.94 4.83 15.42
CA ARG A 121 -14.94 3.36 15.60
C ARG A 121 -15.91 2.63 14.66
N LYS A 122 -16.07 3.14 13.44
CA LYS A 122 -16.87 2.49 12.42
C LYS A 122 -16.41 1.05 12.22
N GLN A 123 -17.34 0.10 12.34
CA GLN A 123 -17.03 -1.31 12.09
C GLN A 123 -16.91 -1.56 10.58
N LEU A 124 -15.89 -2.32 10.22
CA LEU A 124 -15.71 -2.78 8.84
C LEU A 124 -16.76 -3.82 8.50
N THR A 125 -17.42 -3.67 7.36
CA THR A 125 -18.38 -4.62 6.82
C THR A 125 -17.87 -5.25 5.52
N LEU A 126 -18.46 -6.38 5.11
CA LEU A 126 -18.14 -7.01 3.82
C LEU A 126 -18.36 -6.05 2.63
N ASN A 127 -19.39 -5.18 2.73
CA ASN A 127 -19.66 -4.18 1.70
C ASN A 127 -18.55 -3.11 1.59
N ASP A 128 -17.85 -2.80 2.68
CA ASP A 128 -16.73 -1.87 2.65
C ASP A 128 -15.50 -2.46 1.94
N LEU A 129 -15.36 -3.79 1.94
CA LEU A 129 -14.27 -4.52 1.24
C LEU A 129 -14.57 -4.73 -0.25
N SER A 130 -15.83 -4.75 -0.65
CA SER A 130 -16.24 -5.02 -2.03
C SER A 130 -16.28 -3.78 -2.95
N LYS A 131 -16.05 -2.59 -2.40
CA LYS A 131 -16.11 -1.30 -3.11
C LYS A 131 -14.82 -0.88 -3.81
N LYS A 132 -13.95 -1.84 -4.10
CA LYS A 132 -12.72 -1.59 -4.89
C LYS A 132 -12.69 -2.35 -6.18
#